data_0caf00d1a8b885aebb5167e2b0d49cb8
#
_entry.id   0caf00d1a8b885aebb5167e2b0d49cb8
#
_cell.length_a   1.000
_cell.length_b   1.000
_cell.length_c   1.000
_cell.angle_alpha   90.00
_cell.angle_beta   90.00
_cell.angle_gamma   90.00
#
_symmetry.space_group_name_H-M   'P 1'
#
loop_
_entity.id
_entity.type
_entity.pdbx_description
1 polymer ?
#
loop_
_entity_poly.entity_id
_entity_poly.type
_entity_poly.pdbx_seq_one_letter_code
_entity_poly.pdbx_strand_id
1 'polypeptide(L)'
;MQTSHSNPSGEGAAPTVERGRFSAPPDQAAVARDWSARGFSCQLWVDPPGQAWNDFVHGTRELVTVLEGQLEFSVGGATLVLEPGDELSIPRDALHSVQNIHSRTSRWLFGYDGQARWLNTGVRHSG
;
A
#
# COMPACT_ATOMS: atom_id res chain seq x y z
N MET A 1 -12.23 -17.89 -21.38
CA MET A 1 -12.22 -17.74 -20.96
C MET A 1 -11.87 -17.45 -20.30
N GLN A 2 -11.74 -17.36 -20.00
CA GLN A 2 -11.49 -17.10 -19.33
C GLN A 2 -11.23 -16.82 -18.66
N THR A 3 -11.09 -16.79 -18.67
CA THR A 3 -10.94 -16.53 -17.94
C THR A 3 -10.82 -16.27 -17.21
N SER A 4 -10.71 -16.26 -17.13
CA SER A 4 -10.69 -15.99 -16.37
C SER A 4 -10.65 -15.83 -15.56
N HIS A 5 -10.54 -15.96 -15.42
CA HIS A 5 -10.60 -15.84 -14.61
C HIS A 5 -10.60 -15.61 -13.78
N SER A 6 -10.47 -15.46 -13.74
CA SER A 6 -10.55 -15.34 -12.90
C SER A 6 -10.45 -15.47 -11.93
N ASN A 7 -10.34 -15.27 -11.52
CA ASN A 7 -10.20 -15.35 -10.56
C ASN A 7 -10.70 -15.47 -9.65
N PRO A 8 -10.57 -15.54 -9.71
CA PRO A 8 -11.36 -15.97 -8.83
C PRO A 8 -11.38 -15.51 -7.54
N SER A 9 -11.92 -15.58 -6.98
CA SER A 9 -11.88 -15.32 -5.75
C SER A 9 -11.46 -14.01 -5.58
N GLY A 10 -11.75 -13.38 -4.75
CA GLY A 10 -11.33 -12.09 -4.60
C GLY A 10 -9.91 -11.96 -4.68
N GLU A 11 -9.26 -13.01 -4.49
CA GLU A 11 -7.90 -12.90 -4.59
C GLU A 11 -7.58 -12.59 -5.92
N GLY A 12 -8.41 -12.69 -6.82
CA GLY A 12 -8.04 -12.34 -8.13
C GLY A 12 -8.04 -10.86 -8.34
N ALA A 13 -8.49 -10.11 -7.39
CA ALA A 13 -8.53 -8.69 -7.60
C ALA A 13 -7.12 -8.14 -7.72
N ALA A 14 -6.92 -7.27 -8.67
CA ALA A 14 -5.64 -6.65 -8.87
C ALA A 14 -5.54 -5.37 -8.05
N PRO A 15 -4.33 -4.94 -7.74
CA PRO A 15 -4.16 -3.64 -7.11
C PRO A 15 -4.52 -2.55 -8.12
N THR A 16 -4.93 -1.40 -7.64
CA THR A 16 -5.19 -0.28 -8.50
C THR A 16 -4.38 0.92 -8.03
N VAL A 17 -3.93 1.73 -8.98
CA VAL A 17 -3.18 2.93 -8.67
C VAL A 17 -3.87 4.11 -9.30
N GLU A 18 -4.09 5.14 -8.51
CA GLU A 18 -4.59 6.40 -9.03
C GLU A 18 -3.43 7.37 -8.98
N ARG A 19 -2.86 7.70 -10.12
CA ARG A 19 -1.72 8.59 -10.17
C ARG A 19 -2.15 10.01 -9.85
N GLY A 20 -1.35 10.67 -9.03
CA GLY A 20 -1.61 12.07 -8.74
C GLY A 20 -2.93 12.35 -8.03
N ARG A 21 -3.42 11.39 -7.26
CA ARG A 21 -4.68 11.63 -6.55
C ARG A 21 -4.56 12.81 -5.61
N PHE A 22 -3.40 13.00 -5.00
CA PHE A 22 -3.16 14.12 -4.11
C PHE A 22 -2.10 15.03 -4.71
N SER A 23 -2.19 16.33 -4.46
CA SER A 23 -1.13 17.24 -4.89
C SER A 23 0.15 16.88 -4.16
N ALA A 24 1.26 16.94 -4.85
CA ALA A 24 2.54 16.58 -4.25
C ALA A 24 3.28 17.80 -3.79
N PRO A 25 3.86 17.79 -2.59
CA PRO A 25 3.78 16.68 -1.62
C PRO A 25 2.43 16.69 -0.94
N PRO A 26 1.86 15.52 -0.69
CA PRO A 26 0.54 15.48 -0.04
C PRO A 26 0.60 15.99 1.38
N ASP A 27 -0.52 16.57 1.83
CA ASP A 27 -0.66 16.97 3.21
C ASP A 27 -1.23 15.78 3.98
N GLN A 28 -0.53 15.34 4.99
CA GLN A 28 -0.95 14.16 5.74
C GLN A 28 -2.36 14.29 6.30
N ALA A 29 -2.71 15.45 6.84
CA ALA A 29 -4.03 15.61 7.43
C ALA A 29 -5.11 15.54 6.36
N ALA A 30 -4.85 16.05 5.18
CA ALA A 30 -5.83 15.98 4.10
C ALA A 30 -6.03 14.55 3.63
N VAL A 31 -4.96 13.78 3.54
CA VAL A 31 -5.06 12.38 3.18
C VAL A 31 -5.85 11.63 4.25
N ALA A 32 -5.56 11.89 5.51
CA ALA A 32 -6.26 11.22 6.60
C ALA A 32 -7.76 11.50 6.57
N ARG A 33 -8.14 12.73 6.25
CA ARG A 33 -9.55 13.07 6.16
C ARG A 33 -10.21 12.35 4.99
N ASP A 34 -9.55 12.31 3.85
CA ASP A 34 -10.08 11.65 2.68
C ASP A 34 -10.25 10.16 2.95
N TRP A 35 -9.25 9.54 3.53
CA TRP A 35 -9.29 8.11 3.82
C TRP A 35 -10.33 7.79 4.88
N SER A 36 -10.45 8.64 5.90
CA SER A 36 -11.44 8.42 6.94
C SER A 36 -12.85 8.44 6.37
N ALA A 37 -13.11 9.34 5.44
CA ALA A 37 -14.43 9.42 4.81
C ALA A 37 -14.72 8.16 3.99
N ARG A 38 -13.69 7.44 3.61
CA ARG A 38 -13.85 6.19 2.86
C ARG A 38 -13.73 4.96 3.75
N GLY A 39 -13.64 5.15 5.06
CA GLY A 39 -13.60 4.05 5.99
C GLY A 39 -12.22 3.48 6.30
N PHE A 40 -11.17 4.25 6.02
CA PHE A 40 -9.81 3.78 6.22
C PHE A 40 -9.10 4.55 7.31
N SER A 41 -8.21 3.87 8.01
CA SER A 41 -7.30 4.52 8.94
C SER A 41 -6.17 5.19 8.16
N CYS A 42 -5.28 5.87 8.85
CA CYS A 42 -4.16 6.53 8.20
C CYS A 42 -3.00 6.62 9.19
N GLN A 43 -1.89 5.98 8.86
CA GLN A 43 -0.70 6.00 9.70
C GLN A 43 0.52 6.35 8.89
N LEU A 44 1.48 7.00 9.52
CA LEU A 44 2.72 7.38 8.87
C LEU A 44 3.79 6.31 9.07
N TRP A 45 4.52 6.05 8.01
CA TRP A 45 5.67 5.14 8.07
C TRP A 45 6.87 5.83 7.43
N VAL A 46 8.05 5.54 7.95
CA VAL A 46 9.28 6.18 7.48
C VAL A 46 10.33 5.09 7.30
N ASP A 47 10.92 5.01 6.13
CA ASP A 47 11.91 3.99 5.83
C ASP A 47 13.19 4.60 5.29
N PRO A 48 14.33 4.13 5.76
CA PRO A 48 15.61 4.56 5.17
C PRO A 48 15.79 3.94 3.78
N PRO A 49 16.76 4.41 3.02
CA PRO A 49 17.01 3.86 1.69
C PRO A 49 17.23 2.35 1.74
N GLY A 50 16.63 1.66 0.80
CA GLY A 50 16.81 0.22 0.68
C GLY A 50 15.98 -0.64 1.59
N GLN A 51 15.32 -0.04 2.57
CA GLN A 51 14.52 -0.83 3.51
C GLN A 51 13.41 -1.54 2.75
N ALA A 52 13.25 -2.83 3.03
CA ALA A 52 12.21 -3.63 2.41
C ALA A 52 11.40 -4.34 3.48
N TRP A 53 10.12 -4.49 3.22
CA TRP A 53 9.20 -5.22 4.09
C TRP A 53 8.49 -6.21 3.19
N ASN A 54 8.65 -7.51 3.48
CA ASN A 54 8.22 -8.53 2.55
C ASN A 54 7.09 -9.41 3.08
N ASP A 55 6.28 -9.87 2.13
CA ASP A 55 5.34 -10.96 2.38
C ASP A 55 4.25 -10.64 3.40
N PHE A 56 3.67 -9.45 3.28
CA PHE A 56 2.54 -9.09 4.10
C PHE A 56 1.24 -9.60 3.50
N VAL A 57 0.32 -9.98 4.36
CA VAL A 57 -1.03 -10.33 3.96
C VAL A 57 -1.96 -9.78 5.02
N HIS A 58 -2.99 -9.05 4.61
CA HIS A 58 -3.96 -8.53 5.55
C HIS A 58 -5.36 -8.93 5.14
N GLY A 59 -6.21 -9.20 6.11
CA GLY A 59 -7.61 -9.50 5.84
C GLY A 59 -8.43 -8.25 5.60
N THR A 60 -7.79 -7.12 5.40
CA THR A 60 -8.44 -5.85 5.11
C THR A 60 -7.89 -5.31 3.80
N ARG A 61 -8.61 -4.35 3.22
CA ARG A 61 -8.05 -3.60 2.11
C ARG A 61 -7.10 -2.57 2.69
N GLU A 62 -6.14 -2.18 1.89
CA GLU A 62 -5.14 -1.20 2.33
C GLU A 62 -5.00 -0.10 1.30
N LEU A 63 -4.86 1.13 1.76
CA LEU A 63 -4.51 2.26 0.91
C LEU A 63 -3.12 2.73 1.27
N VAL A 64 -2.37 3.16 0.27
CA VAL A 64 -1.02 3.67 0.45
C VAL A 64 -0.86 4.93 -0.38
N THR A 65 -0.20 5.95 0.17
CA THR A 65 0.23 7.08 -0.63
C THR A 65 1.61 7.54 -0.14
N VAL A 66 2.43 8.03 -1.04
CA VAL A 66 3.77 8.48 -0.71
C VAL A 66 3.74 9.98 -0.45
N LEU A 67 4.35 10.40 0.65
CA LEU A 67 4.50 11.81 0.95
C LEU A 67 5.82 12.32 0.38
N GLU A 68 6.85 11.52 0.51
CA GLU A 68 8.18 11.94 0.09
C GLU A 68 8.96 10.69 -0.29
N GLY A 69 9.65 10.71 -1.40
CA GLY A 69 10.47 9.59 -1.83
C GLY A 69 9.83 8.79 -2.93
N GLN A 70 10.13 7.49 -2.95
CA GLN A 70 9.68 6.62 -4.02
C GLN A 70 9.65 5.19 -3.51
N LEU A 71 8.57 4.51 -3.69
CA LEU A 71 8.41 3.14 -3.21
C LEU A 71 8.08 2.20 -4.35
N GLU A 72 8.59 0.98 -4.26
CA GLU A 72 8.21 -0.06 -5.19
C GLU A 72 7.40 -1.11 -4.44
N PHE A 73 6.22 -1.40 -4.93
CA PHE A 73 5.37 -2.42 -4.34
C PHE A 73 5.26 -3.61 -5.26
N SER A 74 5.29 -4.80 -4.68
CA SER A 74 4.93 -6.01 -5.40
C SER A 74 3.63 -6.47 -4.80
N VAL A 75 2.59 -6.60 -5.59
CA VAL A 75 1.27 -7.03 -5.12
C VAL A 75 0.79 -8.13 -6.05
N GLY A 76 0.65 -9.34 -5.52
CA GLY A 76 0.35 -10.47 -6.36
C GLY A 76 1.48 -10.64 -7.36
N GLY A 77 1.22 -10.57 -8.60
CA GLY A 77 2.27 -10.66 -9.61
C GLY A 77 2.65 -9.31 -10.20
N ALA A 78 2.09 -8.22 -9.69
CA ALA A 78 2.33 -6.92 -10.28
C ALA A 78 3.37 -6.15 -9.51
N THR A 79 4.19 -5.39 -10.22
CA THR A 79 5.17 -4.50 -9.61
C THR A 79 4.80 -3.07 -9.97
N LEU A 80 4.73 -2.21 -8.96
CA LEU A 80 4.26 -0.85 -9.12
C LEU A 80 5.20 0.11 -8.42
N VAL A 81 5.52 1.21 -9.06
CA VAL A 81 6.35 2.24 -8.43
C VAL A 81 5.44 3.43 -8.12
N LEU A 82 5.48 3.89 -6.88
CA LEU A 82 4.68 5.01 -6.44
C LEU A 82 5.55 6.24 -6.21
N GLU A 83 5.04 7.36 -6.66
CA GLU A 83 5.65 8.67 -6.45
C GLU A 83 4.77 9.48 -5.51
N PRO A 84 5.27 10.57 -4.96
CA PRO A 84 4.44 11.38 -4.06
C PRO A 84 3.12 11.77 -4.71
N GLY A 85 2.04 11.54 -3.98
CA GLY A 85 0.70 11.85 -4.44
C GLY A 85 -0.07 10.71 -5.09
N ASP A 86 0.62 9.64 -5.46
CA ASP A 86 -0.05 8.47 -6.03
C ASP A 86 -0.74 7.68 -4.91
N GLU A 87 -1.90 7.11 -5.21
CA GLU A 87 -2.57 6.27 -4.23
C GLU A 87 -2.69 4.85 -4.77
N LEU A 88 -2.23 3.89 -3.99
CA LEU A 88 -2.33 2.48 -4.31
C LEU A 88 -3.41 1.86 -3.44
N SER A 89 -4.26 1.05 -4.05
CA SER A 89 -5.24 0.26 -3.31
C SER A 89 -4.86 -1.21 -3.43
N ILE A 90 -4.64 -1.85 -2.29
CA ILE A 90 -4.25 -3.25 -2.23
C ILE A 90 -5.46 -4.05 -1.79
N PRO A 91 -5.87 -5.07 -2.56
CA PRO A 91 -7.03 -5.88 -2.19
C PRO A 91 -6.77 -6.68 -0.91
N ARG A 92 -7.85 -7.02 -0.20
CA ARG A 92 -7.67 -7.87 0.96
C ARG A 92 -7.10 -9.21 0.54
N ASP A 93 -6.34 -9.78 1.42
CA ASP A 93 -5.69 -11.08 1.24
C ASP A 93 -4.65 -11.14 0.12
N ALA A 94 -4.27 -10.03 -0.47
CA ALA A 94 -3.23 -10.02 -1.48
C ALA A 94 -1.86 -10.00 -0.82
N LEU A 95 -1.00 -10.90 -1.23
CA LEU A 95 0.36 -10.94 -0.73
C LEU A 95 1.13 -9.77 -1.32
N HIS A 96 1.79 -9.01 -0.50
CA HIS A 96 2.50 -7.84 -1.01
C HIS A 96 3.76 -7.53 -0.24
N SER A 97 4.65 -6.79 -0.91
CA SER A 97 5.92 -6.36 -0.34
C SER A 97 6.16 -4.92 -0.78
N VAL A 98 7.01 -4.21 -0.04
CA VAL A 98 7.34 -2.83 -0.38
C VAL A 98 8.82 -2.60 -0.14
N GLN A 99 9.44 -1.80 -0.99
CA GLN A 99 10.83 -1.43 -0.81
C GLN A 99 11.01 0.06 -1.08
N ASN A 100 11.81 0.72 -0.25
CA ASN A 100 12.19 2.11 -0.51
C ASN A 100 13.29 2.10 -1.56
N ILE A 101 12.95 2.53 -2.77
CA ILE A 101 13.93 2.56 -3.87
C ILE A 101 14.47 3.97 -4.09
N HIS A 102 14.12 4.90 -3.22
CA HIS A 102 14.63 6.25 -3.28
C HIS A 102 16.04 6.29 -2.70
N SER A 103 16.84 7.24 -3.12
CA SER A 103 18.21 7.35 -2.62
C SER A 103 18.26 7.94 -1.21
N ARG A 104 17.15 8.39 -0.69
CA ARG A 104 17.06 8.92 0.65
C ARG A 104 15.88 8.29 1.35
N THR A 105 15.57 8.78 2.55
CA THR A 105 14.42 8.30 3.32
C THR A 105 13.13 8.55 2.54
N SER A 106 12.22 7.60 2.61
CA SER A 106 10.88 7.78 2.09
C SER A 106 9.90 7.86 3.24
N ARG A 107 8.89 8.73 3.12
CA ARG A 107 7.83 8.87 4.10
C ARG A 107 6.54 8.57 3.38
N TRP A 108 5.70 7.75 3.98
CA TRP A 108 4.48 7.32 3.30
C TRP A 108 3.38 7.02 4.32
N LEU A 109 2.16 7.01 3.82
CA LEU A 109 0.99 6.75 4.65
C LEU A 109 0.36 5.45 4.21
N PHE A 110 -0.16 4.70 5.17
CA PHE A 110 -0.91 3.50 4.89
C PHE A 110 -2.11 3.43 5.82
N GLY A 111 -3.16 2.78 5.38
CA GLY A 111 -4.35 2.62 6.18
C GLY A 111 -5.17 1.42 5.76
N TYR A 112 -6.01 0.95 6.67
CA TYR A 112 -6.82 -0.25 6.47
C TYR A 112 -8.29 0.09 6.65
N ASP A 113 -9.15 -0.66 5.97
CA ASP A 113 -10.58 -0.45 6.05
C ASP A 113 -11.24 -1.27 7.14
N GLY A 114 -10.50 -1.66 8.16
CA GLY A 114 -11.04 -2.39 9.28
C GLY A 114 -9.96 -2.52 10.27
N GLN A 115 -10.14 -3.42 11.23
CA GLN A 115 -9.11 -3.68 12.12
C GLN A 115 -8.20 -4.64 11.52
N ALA A 116 -7.07 -4.20 11.09
CA ALA A 116 -6.07 -5.07 10.52
C ALA A 116 -5.56 -5.95 11.61
N ARG A 117 -5.55 -7.25 11.36
CA ARG A 117 -4.90 -8.12 12.21
C ARG A 117 -3.70 -8.50 11.54
N TRP A 118 -2.60 -8.42 12.12
CA TRP A 118 -1.37 -8.81 11.52
C TRP A 118 -1.41 -10.27 11.44
N LEU A 119 -1.84 -10.78 10.36
CA LEU A 119 -1.95 -12.16 10.17
C LEU A 119 -0.69 -12.82 10.18
N ASN A 120 0.31 -12.32 10.58
CA ASN A 120 1.46 -12.96 10.83
C ASN A 120 1.81 -14.10 10.12
N THR A 121 2.18 -13.97 9.02
CA THR A 121 2.67 -15.01 8.21
C THR A 121 4.07 -15.24 8.53
N GLY A 122 4.51 -14.87 9.66
CA GLY A 122 5.89 -15.05 9.96
C GLY A 122 6.67 -13.83 9.76
N VAL A 123 6.12 -12.86 9.17
CA VAL A 123 6.82 -11.67 8.95
C VAL A 123 6.82 -10.87 10.19
N ARG A 124 7.92 -10.30 10.50
CA ARG A 124 7.98 -9.49 11.56
C ARG A 124 8.10 -8.16 11.12
N HIS A 125 7.34 -7.29 11.47
CA HIS A 125 7.55 -6.02 11.07
C HIS A 125 8.59 -5.51 11.77
N SER A 126 8.94 -6.08 12.72
CA SER A 126 10.07 -5.65 13.34
C SER A 126 10.14 -4.30 13.28
N GLY A 127 9.39 -3.88 13.02
CA GLY A 127 9.56 -2.47 12.96
C GLY A 127 8.96 -2.12 13.21
#